data_6c73752e825dca96e88f52aa664800fe
#
_entry.id   6c73752e825dca96e88f52aa664800fe
#
_cell.length_a   1.000
_cell.length_b   1.000
_cell.length_c   1.000
_cell.angle_alpha   90.00
_cell.angle_beta   90.00
_cell.angle_gamma   90.00
#
_symmetry.space_group_name_H-M   'P 1'
#
loop_
_entity.id
_entity.type
_entity.pdbx_description
1 polymer ?
#
loop_
_entity_poly.entity_id
_entity_poly.type
_entity_poly.pdbx_seq_one_letter_code
_entity_poly.pdbx_strand_id
1 'polypeptide(L)'
;MPRRSSLFHMQREREKRRERERREMENSGEQFDVIVVGGGVMGSSTAYQIAKRGFKALLLEQFDFLHHRGSSHGESRTIRATYPEPYYSSMVMDSSKLWEETQSEIGYKVYFKTSQFDMGPSDNKSLRAVIANCESDSIPHRVLDAHQVFDEFSGRISIPENWVGVVSEVGGVIKATKAVSMFQTLAIKHGAVLRDNTEVENIERDGLRGGISVSAKNGEKFWGKKCVITVGAWMKKLVKRIAGIEVPIQPLETSVLYWRIKAGHEDDFTISGGFPTFASYGEPYIYGTPMLEFPGLIKIPVHAGQPCDPEERRWEPTAPAVVEMVKEWIEGRFGGAVEAAAPVVAQSCMYSMTADEDFVVDFVGGEMGKEVVVGGGFSGHGFKMAPAVGRILAEMALRGEAGEGVDIKHFGLRRFLGNPKGNIKDFEDQVNFCC
;
A
#
# COMPACT_ATOMS: atom_id res chain seq x y z
N MET A 1 44.80 -50.03 -16.57
CA MET A 1 44.61 -48.61 -16.25
C MET A 1 43.90 -47.89 -17.38
N PRO A 2 42.53 -47.81 -17.38
CA PRO A 2 41.84 -46.91 -18.30
C PRO A 2 40.73 -46.06 -17.64
N ARG A 3 40.84 -45.67 -16.38
CA ARG A 3 39.75 -44.85 -15.72
C ARG A 3 40.05 -43.35 -15.59
N ARG A 4 41.28 -42.88 -15.86
CA ARG A 4 41.62 -41.43 -15.76
C ARG A 4 41.23 -40.61 -16.97
N SER A 5 41.17 -41.21 -18.17
CA SER A 5 40.82 -40.47 -19.41
C SER A 5 39.34 -40.11 -19.51
N SER A 6 38.45 -40.92 -18.94
CA SER A 6 37.00 -40.71 -18.97
C SER A 6 36.55 -39.53 -18.08
N LEU A 7 37.15 -39.38 -16.89
CA LEU A 7 36.84 -38.28 -16.00
C LEU A 7 37.30 -36.91 -16.56
N PHE A 8 38.46 -36.86 -17.20
CA PHE A 8 38.99 -35.65 -17.84
C PHE A 8 38.14 -35.25 -19.06
N HIS A 9 37.63 -36.24 -19.80
CA HIS A 9 36.73 -35.97 -20.92
C HIS A 9 35.37 -35.42 -20.46
N MET A 10 34.79 -35.98 -19.41
CA MET A 10 33.55 -35.50 -18.82
C MET A 10 33.69 -34.10 -18.22
N GLN A 11 34.80 -33.76 -17.59
CA GLN A 11 35.06 -32.42 -17.07
C GLN A 11 35.16 -31.39 -18.21
N ARG A 12 35.89 -31.71 -19.27
CA ARG A 12 36.05 -30.84 -20.43
C ARG A 12 34.75 -30.61 -21.22
N GLU A 13 33.88 -31.61 -21.28
CA GLU A 13 32.54 -31.46 -21.87
C GLU A 13 31.61 -30.63 -20.99
N ARG A 14 31.70 -30.75 -19.67
CA ARG A 14 30.97 -29.88 -18.73
C ARG A 14 31.44 -28.44 -18.81
N GLU A 15 32.75 -28.20 -18.95
CA GLU A 15 33.29 -26.83 -19.10
C GLU A 15 32.87 -26.22 -20.45
N LYS A 16 32.94 -26.96 -21.55
CA LYS A 16 32.47 -26.48 -22.85
C LYS A 16 30.97 -26.19 -22.86
N ARG A 17 30.18 -27.04 -22.22
CA ARG A 17 28.75 -26.83 -22.08
C ARG A 17 28.45 -25.57 -21.26
N ARG A 18 29.16 -25.36 -20.15
CA ARG A 18 29.04 -24.12 -19.32
C ARG A 18 29.47 -22.87 -20.08
N GLU A 19 30.53 -22.98 -20.90
CA GLU A 19 31.03 -21.86 -21.70
C GLU A 19 30.09 -21.53 -22.87
N ARG A 20 29.44 -22.52 -23.45
CA ARG A 20 28.39 -22.35 -24.46
C ARG A 20 27.12 -21.75 -23.87
N GLU A 21 26.66 -22.28 -22.76
CA GLU A 21 25.53 -21.74 -21.97
C GLU A 21 25.81 -20.29 -21.52
N ARG A 22 27.06 -19.99 -21.14
CA ARG A 22 27.48 -18.63 -20.80
C ARG A 22 27.46 -17.70 -22.01
N ARG A 23 27.93 -18.11 -23.18
CA ARG A 23 27.88 -17.31 -24.42
C ARG A 23 26.46 -17.13 -24.95
N GLU A 24 25.63 -18.15 -24.87
CA GLU A 24 24.20 -18.06 -25.21
C GLU A 24 23.47 -17.12 -24.27
N MET A 25 23.86 -17.09 -22.99
CA MET A 25 23.35 -16.16 -21.95
C MET A 25 23.89 -14.72 -22.07
N GLU A 26 25.15 -14.55 -22.47
CA GLU A 26 25.75 -13.24 -22.77
C GLU A 26 25.11 -12.57 -23.99
N ASN A 27 24.56 -13.36 -24.92
CA ASN A 27 23.82 -12.91 -26.10
C ASN A 27 22.29 -12.74 -25.84
N SER A 28 21.77 -13.13 -24.71
CA SER A 28 20.35 -13.10 -24.42
C SER A 28 20.00 -12.01 -23.43
N GLY A 29 19.49 -10.90 -23.92
CA GLY A 29 18.59 -10.03 -23.22
C GLY A 29 19.23 -8.87 -22.45
N GLU A 30 18.45 -7.85 -22.33
CA GLU A 30 18.71 -6.62 -21.56
C GLU A 30 18.95 -6.97 -20.08
N GLN A 31 20.01 -6.40 -19.49
CA GLN A 31 20.37 -6.61 -18.09
C GLN A 31 19.88 -5.45 -17.24
N PHE A 32 19.26 -5.77 -16.11
CA PHE A 32 18.71 -4.79 -15.17
C PHE A 32 19.49 -4.78 -13.86
N ASP A 33 19.57 -3.62 -13.22
CA ASP A 33 20.08 -3.54 -11.86
C ASP A 33 19.06 -4.10 -10.88
N VAL A 34 17.77 -3.76 -11.07
CA VAL A 34 16.68 -4.25 -10.24
C VAL A 34 15.45 -4.60 -11.08
N ILE A 35 14.89 -5.78 -10.84
CA ILE A 35 13.58 -6.17 -11.37
C ILE A 35 12.54 -5.96 -10.24
N VAL A 36 11.50 -5.18 -10.52
CA VAL A 36 10.37 -4.95 -9.61
C VAL A 36 9.19 -5.75 -10.12
N VAL A 37 8.60 -6.60 -9.28
CA VAL A 37 7.46 -7.45 -9.61
C VAL A 37 6.21 -6.91 -8.92
N GLY A 38 5.19 -6.54 -9.72
CA GLY A 38 3.93 -5.94 -9.31
C GLY A 38 3.90 -4.43 -9.57
N GLY A 39 3.06 -4.00 -10.52
CA GLY A 39 2.91 -2.61 -11.00
C GLY A 39 1.91 -1.75 -10.21
N GLY A 40 1.52 -2.17 -9.00
CA GLY A 40 0.74 -1.34 -8.07
C GLY A 40 1.51 -0.11 -7.59
N VAL A 41 0.92 0.67 -6.68
CA VAL A 41 1.51 1.93 -6.19
C VAL A 41 2.91 1.73 -5.59
N MET A 42 3.13 0.62 -4.86
CA MET A 42 4.42 0.34 -4.23
C MET A 42 5.51 0.03 -5.26
N GLY A 43 5.23 -0.88 -6.19
CA GLY A 43 6.19 -1.24 -7.23
C GLY A 43 6.45 -0.09 -8.20
N SER A 44 5.42 0.64 -8.58
CA SER A 44 5.57 1.83 -9.45
C SER A 44 6.42 2.91 -8.79
N SER A 45 6.20 3.18 -7.49
CA SER A 45 7.03 4.11 -6.72
C SER A 45 8.47 3.59 -6.57
N THR A 46 8.65 2.30 -6.30
CA THR A 46 9.98 1.67 -6.19
C THR A 46 10.75 1.77 -7.50
N ALA A 47 10.11 1.43 -8.63
CA ALA A 47 10.75 1.51 -9.96
C ALA A 47 11.16 2.96 -10.30
N TYR A 48 10.29 3.95 -10.00
CA TYR A 48 10.64 5.35 -10.13
C TYR A 48 11.85 5.72 -9.26
N GLN A 49 11.88 5.31 -8.00
CA GLN A 49 12.98 5.62 -7.08
C GLN A 49 14.32 4.99 -7.51
N ILE A 50 14.29 3.80 -8.11
CA ILE A 50 15.48 3.14 -8.66
C ILE A 50 15.96 3.89 -9.90
N ALA A 51 15.07 4.15 -10.85
CA ALA A 51 15.40 4.82 -12.11
C ALA A 51 15.89 6.27 -11.89
N LYS A 52 15.24 7.03 -10.98
CA LYS A 52 15.66 8.38 -10.59
C LYS A 52 17.09 8.45 -10.07
N ARG A 53 17.61 7.34 -9.48
CA ARG A 53 19.01 7.20 -9.03
C ARG A 53 19.96 6.77 -10.15
N GLY A 54 19.51 6.64 -11.39
CA GLY A 54 20.31 6.27 -12.54
C GLY A 54 20.55 4.76 -12.71
N PHE A 55 19.81 3.90 -11.98
CA PHE A 55 19.89 2.45 -12.12
C PHE A 55 18.85 1.93 -13.11
N LYS A 56 19.19 0.87 -13.85
CA LYS A 56 18.28 0.22 -14.79
C LYS A 56 17.22 -0.59 -14.05
N ALA A 57 15.97 -0.15 -14.10
CA ALA A 57 14.81 -0.80 -13.51
C ALA A 57 13.94 -1.47 -14.57
N LEU A 58 13.47 -2.69 -14.28
CA LEU A 58 12.39 -3.35 -15.01
C LEU A 58 11.20 -3.51 -14.05
N LEU A 59 10.02 -3.03 -14.44
CA LEU A 59 8.77 -3.26 -13.71
C LEU A 59 7.91 -4.25 -14.49
N LEU A 60 7.52 -5.35 -13.84
CA LEU A 60 6.65 -6.39 -14.40
C LEU A 60 5.30 -6.37 -13.70
N GLU A 61 4.21 -6.33 -14.47
CA GLU A 61 2.84 -6.43 -13.99
C GLU A 61 2.11 -7.57 -14.69
N GLN A 62 1.36 -8.39 -13.93
CA GLN A 62 0.66 -9.55 -14.49
C GLN A 62 -0.59 -9.19 -15.30
N PHE A 63 -1.20 -8.04 -15.04
CA PHE A 63 -2.38 -7.54 -15.74
C PHE A 63 -2.02 -6.31 -16.57
N ASP A 64 -3.02 -5.69 -17.21
CA ASP A 64 -2.87 -4.37 -17.81
C ASP A 64 -2.47 -3.34 -16.76
N PHE A 65 -1.64 -2.36 -17.12
CA PHE A 65 -1.38 -1.27 -16.20
C PHE A 65 -2.66 -0.54 -15.81
N LEU A 66 -2.70 -0.08 -14.55
CA LEU A 66 -3.85 0.61 -13.95
C LEU A 66 -5.12 -0.25 -13.83
N HIS A 67 -5.00 -1.58 -13.87
CA HIS A 67 -6.11 -2.51 -13.69
C HIS A 67 -6.86 -2.32 -12.35
N HIS A 68 -8.08 -2.85 -12.28
CA HIS A 68 -8.95 -2.77 -11.09
C HIS A 68 -8.88 -3.99 -10.15
N ARG A 69 -8.00 -4.95 -10.40
CA ARG A 69 -7.95 -6.23 -9.68
C ARG A 69 -7.27 -6.18 -8.33
N GLY A 70 -6.34 -5.25 -8.13
CA GLY A 70 -5.56 -5.11 -6.89
C GLY A 70 -6.12 -4.08 -5.92
N SER A 71 -5.21 -3.50 -5.12
CA SER A 71 -5.52 -2.50 -4.08
C SER A 71 -5.19 -1.06 -4.50
N SER A 72 -4.60 -0.84 -5.68
CA SER A 72 -4.05 0.47 -6.07
C SER A 72 -4.94 1.28 -7.03
N HIS A 73 -6.09 0.73 -7.40
CA HIS A 73 -7.07 1.39 -8.27
C HIS A 73 -8.06 2.26 -7.50
N GLY A 74 -8.97 2.90 -8.23
CA GLY A 74 -10.05 3.72 -7.69
C GLY A 74 -9.67 5.19 -7.59
N GLU A 75 -10.55 5.96 -6.95
CA GLU A 75 -10.52 7.41 -7.09
C GLU A 75 -9.68 8.10 -6.01
N SER A 76 -9.86 7.74 -4.73
CA SER A 76 -9.20 8.45 -3.64
C SER A 76 -8.61 7.56 -2.57
N ARG A 77 -7.58 8.10 -1.89
CA ARG A 77 -7.01 7.60 -0.65
C ARG A 77 -6.80 8.75 0.31
N THR A 78 -7.05 8.50 1.60
CA THR A 78 -6.72 9.47 2.66
C THR A 78 -5.23 9.47 2.94
N ILE A 79 -4.66 10.64 3.23
CA ILE A 79 -3.38 10.78 3.89
C ILE A 79 -3.59 11.48 5.22
N ARG A 80 -3.00 10.96 6.29
CA ARG A 80 -3.07 11.50 7.66
C ARG A 80 -1.83 11.10 8.43
N ALA A 81 -1.33 11.97 9.31
CA ALA A 81 -0.21 11.69 10.20
C ALA A 81 -0.65 11.22 11.60
N THR A 82 -1.94 11.28 11.88
CA THR A 82 -2.56 10.87 13.14
C THR A 82 -2.65 9.35 13.23
N TYR A 83 -1.62 8.72 13.80
CA TYR A 83 -1.50 7.27 13.99
C TYR A 83 -1.33 6.90 15.45
N PRO A 84 -1.93 5.78 15.92
CA PRO A 84 -1.63 5.26 17.25
C PRO A 84 -0.21 4.69 17.35
N GLU A 85 0.41 4.27 16.21
CA GLU A 85 1.80 3.82 16.14
C GLU A 85 2.73 4.98 15.71
N PRO A 86 3.71 5.39 16.55
CA PRO A 86 4.55 6.56 16.25
C PRO A 86 5.42 6.39 15.00
N TYR A 87 5.86 5.17 14.68
CA TYR A 87 6.68 4.91 13.49
C TYR A 87 5.93 5.17 12.17
N TYR A 88 4.60 5.17 12.15
CA TYR A 88 3.84 5.57 10.96
C TYR A 88 3.73 7.07 10.79
N SER A 89 3.63 7.82 11.88
CA SER A 89 3.54 9.29 11.82
C SER A 89 4.74 9.89 11.07
N SER A 90 5.96 9.49 11.43
CA SER A 90 7.18 9.95 10.75
C SER A 90 7.22 9.53 9.28
N MET A 91 6.80 8.30 8.96
CA MET A 91 6.75 7.79 7.58
C MET A 91 5.72 8.56 6.72
N VAL A 92 4.57 8.96 7.30
CA VAL A 92 3.60 9.81 6.60
C VAL A 92 4.15 11.20 6.37
N MET A 93 4.83 11.80 7.35
CA MET A 93 5.44 13.13 7.19
C MET A 93 6.46 13.16 6.06
N ASP A 94 7.29 12.13 5.98
CA ASP A 94 8.25 11.96 4.89
C ASP A 94 7.54 11.72 3.54
N SER A 95 6.53 10.84 3.52
CA SER A 95 5.71 10.61 2.33
C SER A 95 5.01 11.87 1.83
N SER A 96 4.53 12.72 2.73
CA SER A 96 3.85 13.96 2.34
C SER A 96 4.77 14.89 1.55
N LYS A 97 6.03 15.02 1.96
CA LYS A 97 7.06 15.77 1.22
C LYS A 97 7.31 15.15 -0.15
N LEU A 98 7.49 13.82 -0.18
CA LEU A 98 7.75 13.09 -1.42
C LEU A 98 6.56 13.13 -2.39
N TRP A 99 5.31 13.15 -1.90
CA TRP A 99 4.12 13.38 -2.74
C TRP A 99 4.16 14.75 -3.41
N GLU A 100 4.52 15.80 -2.67
CA GLU A 100 4.65 17.16 -3.21
C GLU A 100 5.77 17.28 -4.23
N GLU A 101 6.94 16.74 -3.94
CA GLU A 101 8.07 16.70 -4.87
C GLU A 101 7.71 15.98 -6.17
N THR A 102 7.10 14.78 -6.05
CA THR A 102 6.78 13.94 -7.19
C THR A 102 5.70 14.57 -8.08
N GLN A 103 4.64 15.16 -7.49
CA GLN A 103 3.62 15.85 -8.28
C GLN A 103 4.15 17.15 -8.93
N SER A 104 5.11 17.81 -8.31
CA SER A 104 5.80 18.94 -8.90
C SER A 104 6.65 18.51 -10.10
N GLU A 105 7.37 17.40 -9.99
CA GLU A 105 8.21 16.84 -11.06
C GLU A 105 7.39 16.42 -12.29
N ILE A 106 6.21 15.84 -12.08
CA ILE A 106 5.32 15.44 -13.19
C ILE A 106 4.52 16.61 -13.78
N GLY A 107 4.29 17.67 -13.03
CA GLY A 107 3.57 18.85 -13.46
C GLY A 107 2.05 18.81 -13.30
N TYR A 108 1.49 17.86 -12.53
CA TYR A 108 0.08 17.85 -12.19
C TYR A 108 -0.21 17.33 -10.77
N LYS A 109 -1.31 17.81 -10.17
CA LYS A 109 -1.69 17.42 -8.81
C LYS A 109 -2.31 16.03 -8.74
N VAL A 110 -1.86 15.25 -7.76
CA VAL A 110 -2.45 14.01 -7.29
C VAL A 110 -2.77 14.05 -5.80
N TYR A 111 -2.08 14.89 -5.02
CA TYR A 111 -2.26 15.09 -3.59
C TYR A 111 -2.89 16.46 -3.32
N PHE A 112 -4.03 16.45 -2.64
CA PHE A 112 -4.85 17.61 -2.28
C PHE A 112 -4.88 17.72 -0.76
N LYS A 113 -4.22 18.73 -0.20
CA LYS A 113 -4.16 18.97 1.24
C LYS A 113 -5.51 19.43 1.77
N THR A 114 -5.91 18.89 2.91
CA THR A 114 -6.99 19.36 3.77
C THR A 114 -6.71 18.88 5.19
N SER A 115 -7.44 19.35 6.19
CA SER A 115 -7.31 18.83 7.55
C SER A 115 -7.74 17.35 7.64
N GLN A 116 -7.24 16.67 8.68
CA GLN A 116 -7.72 15.36 9.11
C GLN A 116 -8.55 15.56 10.39
N PHE A 117 -9.67 14.88 10.47
CA PHE A 117 -10.53 14.81 11.64
C PHE A 117 -10.68 13.37 12.11
N ASP A 118 -10.11 13.04 13.26
CA ASP A 118 -10.29 11.76 13.93
C ASP A 118 -11.28 11.92 15.08
N MET A 119 -12.24 11.00 15.23
CA MET A 119 -13.27 11.07 16.25
C MET A 119 -13.52 9.71 16.88
N GLY A 120 -13.97 9.70 18.13
CA GLY A 120 -14.31 8.47 18.83
C GLY A 120 -14.62 8.66 20.31
N PRO A 121 -15.01 7.57 21.02
CA PRO A 121 -15.19 7.60 22.45
C PRO A 121 -13.95 8.16 23.18
N SER A 122 -14.16 8.99 24.20
CA SER A 122 -13.05 9.64 24.92
C SER A 122 -12.16 8.65 25.70
N ASP A 123 -12.62 7.42 25.90
CA ASP A 123 -11.87 6.32 26.51
C ASP A 123 -11.26 5.35 25.51
N ASN A 124 -11.49 5.53 24.19
CA ASN A 124 -10.91 4.67 23.17
C ASN A 124 -9.37 4.74 23.20
N LYS A 125 -8.72 3.59 23.38
CA LYS A 125 -7.28 3.48 23.58
C LYS A 125 -6.49 3.92 22.35
N SER A 126 -6.95 3.55 21.15
CA SER A 126 -6.28 3.93 19.88
C SER A 126 -6.33 5.44 19.67
N LEU A 127 -7.47 6.10 19.94
CA LEU A 127 -7.59 7.54 19.78
C LEU A 127 -6.73 8.28 20.83
N ARG A 128 -6.65 7.78 22.07
CA ARG A 128 -5.72 8.32 23.08
C ARG A 128 -4.27 8.18 22.68
N ALA A 129 -3.88 7.04 22.07
CA ALA A 129 -2.54 6.84 21.52
C ALA A 129 -2.26 7.83 20.38
N VAL A 130 -3.23 8.09 19.51
CA VAL A 130 -3.12 9.14 18.47
C VAL A 130 -2.81 10.50 19.08
N ILE A 131 -3.55 10.92 20.13
CA ILE A 131 -3.34 12.21 20.81
C ILE A 131 -1.93 12.26 21.41
N ALA A 132 -1.53 11.23 22.17
CA ALA A 132 -0.22 11.16 22.80
C ALA A 132 0.93 11.20 21.77
N ASN A 133 0.79 10.51 20.62
CA ASN A 133 1.78 10.53 19.57
C ASN A 133 1.83 11.90 18.84
N CYS A 134 0.70 12.54 18.63
CA CYS A 134 0.69 13.90 18.07
C CYS A 134 1.42 14.90 18.99
N GLU A 135 1.26 14.77 20.32
CA GLU A 135 2.00 15.57 21.30
C GLU A 135 3.50 15.27 21.26
N SER A 136 3.87 13.97 21.32
CA SER A 136 5.28 13.53 21.31
C SER A 136 6.04 13.95 20.05
N ASP A 137 5.41 13.78 18.90
CA ASP A 137 6.02 14.05 17.60
C ASP A 137 5.84 15.49 17.12
N SER A 138 5.24 16.35 17.97
CA SER A 138 4.96 17.75 17.66
C SER A 138 4.11 17.93 16.39
N ILE A 139 3.18 17.02 16.15
CA ILE A 139 2.23 17.12 15.03
C ILE A 139 1.17 18.14 15.40
N PRO A 140 0.95 19.21 14.64
CA PRO A 140 -0.06 20.21 14.94
C PRO A 140 -1.45 19.57 15.01
N HIS A 141 -2.09 19.67 16.17
CA HIS A 141 -3.43 19.13 16.40
C HIS A 141 -4.19 19.91 17.48
N ARG A 142 -5.50 19.73 17.49
CA ARG A 142 -6.42 20.24 18.53
C ARG A 142 -7.35 19.11 18.94
N VAL A 143 -7.59 18.97 20.25
CA VAL A 143 -8.57 18.05 20.80
C VAL A 143 -9.83 18.84 21.17
N LEU A 144 -10.97 18.42 20.67
CA LEU A 144 -12.24 19.11 20.74
C LEU A 144 -13.30 18.22 21.40
N ASP A 145 -14.13 18.80 22.26
CA ASP A 145 -15.37 18.17 22.75
C ASP A 145 -16.51 18.24 21.70
N ALA A 146 -17.66 17.65 21.99
CA ALA A 146 -18.77 17.57 21.06
C ALA A 146 -19.31 18.95 20.62
N HIS A 147 -19.37 19.90 21.51
CA HIS A 147 -19.82 21.27 21.21
C HIS A 147 -18.80 21.99 20.32
N GLN A 148 -17.53 21.89 20.67
CA GLN A 148 -16.44 22.47 19.88
C GLN A 148 -16.34 21.87 18.48
N VAL A 149 -16.60 20.55 18.32
CA VAL A 149 -16.67 19.89 16.99
C VAL A 149 -17.83 20.46 16.18
N PHE A 150 -19.00 20.64 16.78
CA PHE A 150 -20.15 21.24 16.10
C PHE A 150 -19.82 22.65 15.59
N ASP A 151 -19.20 23.48 16.40
CA ASP A 151 -18.79 24.84 16.03
C ASP A 151 -17.69 24.85 14.96
N GLU A 152 -16.65 24.03 15.14
CA GLU A 152 -15.53 23.91 14.19
C GLU A 152 -15.99 23.59 12.77
N PHE A 153 -16.95 22.67 12.64
CA PHE A 153 -17.47 22.26 11.34
C PHE A 153 -18.81 22.94 10.99
N SER A 154 -19.21 24.00 11.71
CA SER A 154 -20.44 24.77 11.43
C SER A 154 -21.68 23.89 11.36
N GLY A 155 -21.82 22.92 12.24
CA GLY A 155 -22.94 21.97 12.32
C GLY A 155 -22.93 20.87 11.26
N ARG A 156 -21.95 20.83 10.36
CA ARG A 156 -21.84 19.80 9.31
C ARG A 156 -21.48 18.42 9.85
N ILE A 157 -20.77 18.37 10.96
CA ILE A 157 -20.39 17.15 11.67
C ILE A 157 -20.83 17.30 13.15
N SER A 158 -21.43 16.24 13.68
CA SER A 158 -21.74 16.11 15.11
C SER A 158 -21.21 14.80 15.67
N ILE A 159 -20.81 14.80 16.94
CA ILE A 159 -20.36 13.60 17.66
C ILE A 159 -21.13 13.49 19.00
N PRO A 160 -21.25 12.28 19.59
CA PRO A 160 -21.85 12.12 20.91
C PRO A 160 -21.11 12.90 22.01
N GLU A 161 -21.82 13.27 23.10
CA GLU A 161 -21.26 14.01 24.24
C GLU A 161 -20.05 13.32 24.91
N ASN A 162 -20.01 11.99 24.89
CA ASN A 162 -18.90 11.20 25.46
C ASN A 162 -17.75 10.93 24.47
N TRP A 163 -17.80 11.55 23.27
CA TRP A 163 -16.76 11.46 22.29
C TRP A 163 -15.86 12.69 22.28
N VAL A 164 -14.68 12.53 21.68
CA VAL A 164 -13.75 13.62 21.39
C VAL A 164 -13.40 13.61 19.92
N GLY A 165 -13.07 14.78 19.41
CA GLY A 165 -12.53 14.98 18.07
C GLY A 165 -11.07 15.43 18.12
N VAL A 166 -10.25 14.96 17.21
CA VAL A 166 -8.86 15.40 17.01
C VAL A 166 -8.74 15.97 15.62
N VAL A 167 -8.47 17.25 15.50
CA VAL A 167 -8.25 17.94 14.22
C VAL A 167 -6.77 18.16 14.02
N SER A 168 -6.21 17.66 12.92
CA SER A 168 -4.82 17.91 12.51
C SER A 168 -4.77 18.56 11.13
N GLU A 169 -3.83 19.47 10.93
CA GLU A 169 -3.60 20.09 9.61
C GLU A 169 -2.84 19.18 8.64
N VAL A 170 -2.30 18.06 9.13
CA VAL A 170 -1.55 17.09 8.33
C VAL A 170 -2.48 16.02 7.78
N GLY A 171 -3.21 16.37 6.75
CA GLY A 171 -4.18 15.49 6.09
C GLY A 171 -4.30 15.76 4.60
N GLY A 172 -5.21 15.03 3.94
CA GLY A 172 -5.53 15.24 2.54
C GLY A 172 -6.03 14.02 1.80
N VAL A 173 -6.21 14.21 0.50
CA VAL A 173 -6.72 13.21 -0.43
C VAL A 173 -5.73 12.99 -1.57
N ILE A 174 -5.44 11.73 -1.89
CA ILE A 174 -4.60 11.33 -3.02
C ILE A 174 -5.51 10.69 -4.08
N LYS A 175 -5.45 11.14 -5.33
CA LYS A 175 -6.12 10.51 -6.48
C LYS A 175 -5.37 9.24 -6.87
N ALA A 176 -5.92 8.08 -6.48
CA ALA A 176 -5.19 6.83 -6.44
C ALA A 176 -4.68 6.35 -7.81
N THR A 177 -5.55 6.11 -8.77
CA THR A 177 -5.16 5.64 -10.12
C THR A 177 -4.22 6.64 -10.80
N LYS A 178 -4.49 7.94 -10.65
CA LYS A 178 -3.66 9.01 -11.21
C LYS A 178 -2.26 9.04 -10.57
N ALA A 179 -2.15 8.72 -9.29
CA ALA A 179 -0.88 8.63 -8.58
C ALA A 179 -0.03 7.43 -9.03
N VAL A 180 -0.65 6.27 -9.28
CA VAL A 180 0.06 5.13 -9.88
C VAL A 180 0.59 5.48 -11.26
N SER A 181 -0.26 6.06 -12.12
CA SER A 181 0.15 6.54 -13.46
C SER A 181 1.28 7.57 -13.39
N MET A 182 1.27 8.46 -12.40
CA MET A 182 2.35 9.43 -12.17
C MET A 182 3.69 8.73 -11.94
N PHE A 183 3.75 7.75 -11.02
CA PHE A 183 4.99 7.01 -10.74
C PHE A 183 5.46 6.22 -11.96
N GLN A 184 4.55 5.56 -12.69
CA GLN A 184 4.89 4.81 -13.92
C GLN A 184 5.47 5.76 -14.98
N THR A 185 4.83 6.90 -15.20
CA THR A 185 5.30 7.91 -16.18
C THR A 185 6.67 8.45 -15.80
N LEU A 186 6.89 8.77 -14.53
CA LEU A 186 8.19 9.24 -14.05
C LEU A 186 9.25 8.14 -14.11
N ALA A 187 8.91 6.89 -13.79
CA ALA A 187 9.84 5.77 -13.94
C ALA A 187 10.32 5.65 -15.39
N ILE A 188 9.41 5.71 -16.37
CA ILE A 188 9.75 5.70 -17.82
C ILE A 188 10.61 6.92 -18.17
N LYS A 189 10.23 8.12 -17.71
CA LYS A 189 10.99 9.36 -17.95
C LYS A 189 12.45 9.25 -17.48
N HIS A 190 12.70 8.51 -16.42
CA HIS A 190 14.03 8.22 -15.87
C HIS A 190 14.68 6.96 -16.44
N GLY A 191 14.10 6.33 -17.47
CA GLY A 191 14.70 5.21 -18.20
C GLY A 191 14.34 3.82 -17.67
N ALA A 192 13.33 3.67 -16.81
CA ALA A 192 12.81 2.35 -16.47
C ALA A 192 12.06 1.72 -17.64
N VAL A 193 12.15 0.40 -17.75
CA VAL A 193 11.34 -0.41 -18.66
C VAL A 193 10.13 -0.95 -17.89
N LEU A 194 8.93 -0.74 -18.42
CA LEU A 194 7.70 -1.24 -17.83
C LEU A 194 7.05 -2.24 -18.79
N ARG A 195 6.61 -3.38 -18.25
CA ARG A 195 5.94 -4.43 -19.00
C ARG A 195 4.74 -4.92 -18.23
N ASP A 196 3.57 -4.77 -18.82
CA ASP A 196 2.32 -5.34 -18.35
C ASP A 196 2.04 -6.71 -18.99
N ASN A 197 0.92 -7.34 -18.63
CA ASN A 197 0.53 -8.67 -19.10
C ASN A 197 1.69 -9.70 -18.99
N THR A 198 2.52 -9.53 -17.95
CA THR A 198 3.72 -10.35 -17.72
C THR A 198 3.64 -10.98 -16.33
N GLU A 199 2.93 -12.08 -16.22
CA GLU A 199 2.77 -12.82 -14.96
C GLU A 199 4.05 -13.56 -14.59
N VAL A 200 4.68 -13.18 -13.48
CA VAL A 200 5.88 -13.83 -12.95
C VAL A 200 5.49 -15.15 -12.30
N GLU A 201 6.08 -16.23 -12.78
CA GLU A 201 5.89 -17.58 -12.27
C GLU A 201 6.98 -17.99 -11.28
N ASN A 202 8.25 -17.67 -11.58
CA ASN A 202 9.37 -18.06 -10.73
C ASN A 202 10.42 -16.95 -10.60
N ILE A 203 11.09 -16.94 -9.45
CA ILE A 203 12.21 -16.06 -9.13
C ILE A 203 13.26 -16.94 -8.44
N GLU A 204 14.47 -16.99 -8.99
CA GLU A 204 15.53 -17.83 -8.49
C GLU A 204 16.90 -17.16 -8.61
N ARG A 205 17.86 -17.58 -7.79
CA ARG A 205 19.25 -17.14 -7.94
C ARG A 205 19.85 -17.72 -9.21
N ASP A 206 20.49 -16.87 -9.98
CA ASP A 206 21.29 -17.33 -11.11
C ASP A 206 22.66 -17.84 -10.60
N GLY A 207 22.78 -19.16 -10.54
CA GLY A 207 24.00 -19.81 -10.05
C GLY A 207 25.24 -19.65 -10.95
N LEU A 208 25.06 -19.14 -12.18
CA LEU A 208 26.15 -18.96 -13.16
C LEU A 208 26.63 -17.51 -13.22
N ARG A 209 25.67 -16.57 -13.32
CA ARG A 209 25.97 -15.14 -13.46
C ARG A 209 26.00 -14.42 -12.11
N GLY A 210 25.43 -15.03 -11.06
CA GLY A 210 24.99 -14.30 -9.87
C GLY A 210 23.76 -13.46 -10.15
N GLY A 211 23.17 -12.84 -9.13
CA GLY A 211 21.93 -12.10 -9.27
C GLY A 211 20.69 -13.00 -9.36
N ILE A 212 19.63 -12.51 -9.98
CA ILE A 212 18.30 -13.11 -9.97
C ILE A 212 17.81 -13.32 -11.40
N SER A 213 17.29 -14.51 -11.66
CA SER A 213 16.52 -14.87 -12.86
C SER A 213 15.04 -14.84 -12.52
N VAL A 214 14.25 -14.11 -13.28
CA VAL A 214 12.79 -14.01 -13.18
C VAL A 214 12.17 -14.63 -14.43
N SER A 215 11.32 -15.65 -14.23
CA SER A 215 10.63 -16.33 -15.34
C SER A 215 9.14 -15.98 -15.32
N ALA A 216 8.61 -15.60 -16.47
CA ALA A 216 7.20 -15.35 -16.67
C ALA A 216 6.47 -16.57 -17.24
N LYS A 217 5.17 -16.69 -17.00
CA LYS A 217 4.32 -17.78 -17.52
C LYS A 217 4.33 -17.93 -19.05
N ASN A 218 4.54 -16.84 -19.76
CA ASN A 218 4.64 -16.85 -21.23
C ASN A 218 5.99 -17.38 -21.76
N GLY A 219 6.89 -17.81 -20.86
CA GLY A 219 8.21 -18.37 -21.16
C GLY A 219 9.32 -17.33 -21.27
N GLU A 220 9.02 -16.04 -21.17
CA GLU A 220 10.05 -14.99 -21.14
C GLU A 220 10.88 -15.09 -19.85
N LYS A 221 12.17 -14.75 -19.96
CA LYS A 221 13.11 -14.70 -18.83
C LYS A 221 13.81 -13.36 -18.78
N PHE A 222 13.92 -12.84 -17.57
CA PHE A 222 14.58 -11.57 -17.29
C PHE A 222 15.69 -11.81 -16.28
N TRP A 223 16.78 -11.07 -16.42
CA TRP A 223 17.88 -11.13 -15.47
C TRP A 223 18.12 -9.75 -14.81
N GLY A 224 18.32 -9.76 -13.52
CA GLY A 224 18.65 -8.57 -12.73
C GLY A 224 19.62 -8.88 -11.60
N LYS A 225 20.35 -7.87 -11.13
CA LYS A 225 21.22 -8.03 -9.96
C LYS A 225 20.41 -8.27 -8.70
N LYS A 226 19.25 -7.63 -8.60
CA LYS A 226 18.32 -7.66 -7.45
C LYS A 226 16.88 -7.77 -7.92
N CYS A 227 15.99 -8.19 -7.01
CA CYS A 227 14.56 -8.22 -7.25
C CYS A 227 13.81 -7.60 -6.06
N VAL A 228 12.72 -6.87 -6.35
CA VAL A 228 11.79 -6.35 -5.35
C VAL A 228 10.40 -6.89 -5.65
N ILE A 229 9.76 -7.54 -4.68
CA ILE A 229 8.44 -8.15 -4.80
C ILE A 229 7.40 -7.25 -4.12
N THR A 230 6.46 -6.71 -4.91
CA THR A 230 5.39 -5.80 -4.46
C THR A 230 4.03 -6.20 -5.03
N VAL A 231 3.77 -7.50 -5.04
CA VAL A 231 2.60 -8.11 -5.70
C VAL A 231 1.30 -8.07 -4.85
N GLY A 232 1.24 -7.23 -3.82
CA GLY A 232 0.04 -7.00 -3.02
C GLY A 232 -0.56 -8.31 -2.48
N ALA A 233 -1.82 -8.57 -2.78
CA ALA A 233 -2.58 -9.73 -2.29
C ALA A 233 -2.03 -11.08 -2.78
N TRP A 234 -1.28 -11.12 -3.87
CA TRP A 234 -0.65 -12.34 -4.41
C TRP A 234 0.66 -12.71 -3.71
N MET A 235 1.14 -11.89 -2.77
CA MET A 235 2.45 -12.09 -2.14
C MET A 235 2.56 -13.42 -1.41
N LYS A 236 1.55 -13.83 -0.66
CA LYS A 236 1.54 -15.11 0.04
C LYS A 236 1.82 -16.28 -0.90
N LYS A 237 1.14 -16.33 -2.05
CA LYS A 237 1.29 -17.40 -3.04
C LYS A 237 2.66 -17.38 -3.71
N LEU A 238 3.13 -16.20 -4.14
CA LEU A 238 4.41 -16.07 -4.84
C LEU A 238 5.58 -16.37 -3.92
N VAL A 239 5.65 -15.76 -2.72
CA VAL A 239 6.77 -15.96 -1.79
C VAL A 239 6.83 -17.40 -1.27
N LYS A 240 5.69 -18.04 -1.03
CA LYS A 240 5.65 -19.48 -0.70
C LYS A 240 6.24 -20.34 -1.83
N ARG A 241 5.89 -20.02 -3.09
CA ARG A 241 6.38 -20.77 -4.27
C ARG A 241 7.89 -20.67 -4.44
N ILE A 242 8.45 -19.45 -4.34
CA ILE A 242 9.86 -19.19 -4.67
C ILE A 242 10.83 -19.46 -3.51
N ALA A 243 10.38 -19.36 -2.27
CA ALA A 243 11.24 -19.45 -1.09
C ALA A 243 10.73 -20.40 0.00
N GLY A 244 9.55 -21.01 -0.17
CA GLY A 244 8.94 -21.86 0.86
C GLY A 244 8.48 -21.13 2.12
N ILE A 245 8.50 -19.80 2.13
CA ILE A 245 8.13 -18.97 3.28
C ILE A 245 6.65 -18.64 3.25
N GLU A 246 5.96 -18.92 4.34
CA GLU A 246 4.58 -18.45 4.51
C GLU A 246 4.56 -17.03 5.07
N VAL A 247 4.26 -16.07 4.21
CA VAL A 247 4.00 -14.70 4.64
C VAL A 247 2.56 -14.62 5.15
N PRO A 248 2.32 -14.20 6.40
CA PRO A 248 0.99 -14.21 7.01
C PRO A 248 0.14 -13.03 6.50
N ILE A 249 -0.20 -13.07 5.23
CA ILE A 249 -1.05 -12.07 4.57
C ILE A 249 -2.38 -12.73 4.23
N GLN A 250 -3.48 -12.12 4.68
CA GLN A 250 -4.83 -12.47 4.33
C GLN A 250 -5.44 -11.38 3.43
N PRO A 251 -5.71 -11.68 2.15
CA PRO A 251 -6.49 -10.78 1.32
C PRO A 251 -7.92 -10.66 1.79
N LEU A 252 -8.45 -9.42 1.82
CA LEU A 252 -9.86 -9.16 2.11
C LEU A 252 -10.50 -8.39 0.95
N GLU A 253 -11.64 -8.86 0.48
CA GLU A 253 -12.50 -8.06 -0.40
C GLU A 253 -13.24 -7.03 0.44
N THR A 254 -13.17 -5.76 0.02
CA THR A 254 -13.78 -4.63 0.72
C THR A 254 -14.54 -3.74 -0.25
N SER A 255 -15.44 -2.91 0.25
CA SER A 255 -16.26 -2.01 -0.54
C SER A 255 -15.99 -0.56 -0.22
N VAL A 256 -15.87 0.25 -1.26
CA VAL A 256 -15.78 1.71 -1.17
C VAL A 256 -17.12 2.30 -1.59
N LEU A 257 -17.77 3.04 -0.67
CA LEU A 257 -19.11 3.56 -0.84
C LEU A 257 -19.09 5.08 -1.03
N TYR A 258 -19.89 5.57 -1.99
CA TYR A 258 -20.11 6.98 -2.24
C TYR A 258 -21.59 7.32 -2.07
N TRP A 259 -21.87 8.33 -1.27
CA TRP A 259 -23.20 8.74 -0.84
C TRP A 259 -23.53 10.11 -1.39
N ARG A 260 -24.81 10.35 -1.73
CA ARG A 260 -25.26 11.62 -2.29
C ARG A 260 -25.29 12.72 -1.22
N ILE A 261 -24.71 13.84 -1.55
CA ILE A 261 -24.89 15.09 -0.80
C ILE A 261 -26.21 15.70 -1.26
N LYS A 262 -27.07 16.14 -0.36
CA LYS A 262 -28.33 16.80 -0.69
C LYS A 262 -28.08 18.12 -1.41
N ALA A 263 -28.99 18.45 -2.34
CA ALA A 263 -28.92 19.67 -3.13
C ALA A 263 -28.82 20.92 -2.24
N GLY A 264 -27.85 21.78 -2.55
CA GLY A 264 -27.55 23.00 -1.80
C GLY A 264 -26.52 22.83 -0.67
N HIS A 265 -26.00 21.61 -0.43
CA HIS A 265 -24.97 21.31 0.53
C HIS A 265 -23.65 20.87 -0.10
N GLU A 266 -23.54 20.84 -1.44
CA GLU A 266 -22.39 20.28 -2.13
C GLU A 266 -21.08 21.02 -1.75
N ASP A 267 -21.12 22.35 -1.69
CA ASP A 267 -19.97 23.17 -1.36
C ASP A 267 -19.48 22.95 0.08
N ASP A 268 -20.38 22.60 1.01
CA ASP A 268 -20.09 22.33 2.41
C ASP A 268 -19.15 21.13 2.59
N PHE A 269 -19.17 20.19 1.65
CA PHE A 269 -18.39 18.95 1.70
C PHE A 269 -17.17 18.94 0.78
N THR A 270 -16.76 20.10 0.28
CA THR A 270 -15.56 20.24 -0.55
C THR A 270 -14.32 20.58 0.29
N ILE A 271 -13.13 20.36 -0.27
CA ILE A 271 -11.87 20.83 0.31
C ILE A 271 -11.85 22.37 0.40
N SER A 272 -12.36 23.06 -0.61
CA SER A 272 -12.47 24.53 -0.62
C SER A 272 -13.47 25.05 0.42
N GLY A 273 -14.50 24.28 0.76
CA GLY A 273 -15.42 24.55 1.86
C GLY A 273 -14.85 24.19 3.24
N GLY A 274 -13.59 23.76 3.31
CA GLY A 274 -12.92 23.41 4.57
C GLY A 274 -13.31 22.05 5.14
N PHE A 275 -13.91 21.16 4.34
CA PHE A 275 -14.28 19.84 4.83
C PHE A 275 -13.05 18.92 4.94
N PRO A 276 -12.86 18.20 6.09
CA PRO A 276 -11.69 17.36 6.32
C PRO A 276 -11.78 15.99 5.65
N THR A 277 -10.65 15.28 5.58
CA THR A 277 -10.70 13.82 5.63
C THR A 277 -10.98 13.38 7.06
N PHE A 278 -11.63 12.24 7.26
CA PHE A 278 -12.01 11.83 8.62
C PHE A 278 -11.86 10.32 8.84
N ALA A 279 -11.72 9.96 10.14
CA ALA A 279 -11.77 8.59 10.62
C ALA A 279 -12.49 8.53 11.98
N SER A 280 -13.36 7.53 12.14
CA SER A 280 -14.13 7.28 13.35
C SER A 280 -13.60 6.03 14.05
N TYR A 281 -13.05 6.20 15.24
CA TYR A 281 -12.55 5.15 16.13
C TYR A 281 -13.67 4.52 16.99
N GLY A 282 -14.92 4.70 16.59
CA GLY A 282 -16.09 4.01 17.18
C GLY A 282 -16.38 2.70 16.44
N GLU A 283 -17.40 2.01 16.90
CA GLU A 283 -18.00 0.87 16.24
C GLU A 283 -19.22 1.33 15.42
N PRO A 284 -19.17 1.15 14.09
CA PRO A 284 -18.09 0.64 13.25
C PRO A 284 -16.95 1.65 13.01
N TYR A 285 -15.78 1.16 12.62
CA TYR A 285 -14.68 2.02 12.16
C TYR A 285 -14.97 2.52 10.74
N ILE A 286 -15.31 3.80 10.64
CA ILE A 286 -15.66 4.47 9.39
C ILE A 286 -14.63 5.53 9.05
N TYR A 287 -14.33 5.70 7.78
CA TYR A 287 -13.48 6.76 7.29
C TYR A 287 -14.08 7.43 6.07
N GLY A 288 -13.58 8.59 5.69
CA GLY A 288 -14.08 9.23 4.49
C GLY A 288 -13.20 10.35 3.97
N THR A 289 -13.61 10.83 2.80
CA THR A 289 -12.95 11.95 2.11
C THR A 289 -14.00 12.98 1.72
N PRO A 290 -13.65 14.28 1.69
CA PRO A 290 -14.51 15.30 1.10
C PRO A 290 -14.87 14.96 -0.35
N MET A 291 -15.88 15.62 -0.87
CA MET A 291 -16.24 15.57 -2.29
C MET A 291 -15.06 16.06 -3.15
N LEU A 292 -14.52 15.18 -3.97
CA LEU A 292 -13.41 15.49 -4.88
C LEU A 292 -13.54 14.84 -6.25
N GLU A 293 -13.94 13.55 -6.30
CA GLU A 293 -13.90 12.75 -7.52
C GLU A 293 -15.22 12.79 -8.29
N PHE A 294 -16.31 12.61 -7.56
CA PHE A 294 -17.66 12.57 -8.12
C PHE A 294 -18.46 13.79 -7.62
N PRO A 295 -18.84 14.70 -8.50
CA PRO A 295 -19.68 15.84 -8.11
C PRO A 295 -20.97 15.40 -7.39
N GLY A 296 -21.24 16.00 -6.24
CA GLY A 296 -22.42 15.68 -5.42
C GLY A 296 -22.32 14.38 -4.61
N LEU A 297 -21.15 13.70 -4.59
CA LEU A 297 -20.97 12.48 -3.81
C LEU A 297 -19.82 12.61 -2.79
N ILE A 298 -20.07 12.13 -1.57
CA ILE A 298 -19.05 12.00 -0.51
C ILE A 298 -18.70 10.52 -0.31
N LYS A 299 -17.43 10.23 -0.09
CA LYS A 299 -16.94 8.89 0.18
C LYS A 299 -17.03 8.55 1.66
N ILE A 300 -17.81 7.52 2.01
CA ILE A 300 -17.98 7.04 3.39
C ILE A 300 -18.08 5.51 3.39
N PRO A 301 -16.98 4.77 3.41
CA PRO A 301 -16.96 3.32 3.59
C PRO A 301 -16.67 2.93 5.03
N VAL A 302 -16.90 1.67 5.36
CA VAL A 302 -16.40 1.03 6.58
C VAL A 302 -15.02 0.42 6.33
N HIS A 303 -14.16 0.42 7.34
CA HIS A 303 -12.85 -0.26 7.30
C HIS A 303 -13.02 -1.72 7.72
N ALA A 304 -13.56 -2.52 6.81
CA ALA A 304 -13.81 -3.95 6.99
C ALA A 304 -13.72 -4.67 5.64
N GLY A 305 -13.73 -6.00 5.65
CA GLY A 305 -13.75 -6.81 4.44
C GLY A 305 -13.95 -8.29 4.74
N GLN A 306 -14.25 -9.05 3.70
CA GLN A 306 -14.40 -10.51 3.77
C GLN A 306 -13.15 -11.19 3.24
N PRO A 307 -12.65 -12.27 3.89
CA PRO A 307 -11.56 -13.06 3.36
C PRO A 307 -11.82 -13.51 1.93
N CYS A 308 -10.85 -13.33 1.05
CA CYS A 308 -10.96 -13.73 -0.35
C CYS A 308 -9.66 -14.34 -0.88
N ASP A 309 -9.78 -15.11 -1.97
CA ASP A 309 -8.66 -15.43 -2.83
C ASP A 309 -8.56 -14.36 -3.94
N PRO A 310 -7.41 -13.71 -4.14
CA PRO A 310 -7.28 -12.65 -5.13
C PRO A 310 -7.51 -13.13 -6.57
N GLU A 311 -7.34 -14.43 -6.87
CA GLU A 311 -7.56 -15.01 -8.20
C GLU A 311 -9.02 -15.43 -8.41
N GLU A 312 -9.71 -15.86 -7.35
CA GLU A 312 -11.10 -16.33 -7.37
C GLU A 312 -12.10 -15.26 -6.91
N ARG A 313 -11.66 -14.02 -6.83
CA ARG A 313 -12.47 -12.90 -6.37
C ARG A 313 -13.72 -12.74 -7.23
N ARG A 314 -14.89 -12.72 -6.59
CA ARG A 314 -16.19 -12.73 -7.28
C ARG A 314 -16.73 -11.35 -7.56
N TRP A 315 -16.12 -10.27 -7.01
CA TRP A 315 -16.62 -8.91 -7.13
C TRP A 315 -18.04 -8.78 -6.58
N GLU A 316 -18.30 -9.44 -5.48
CA GLU A 316 -19.61 -9.46 -4.83
C GLU A 316 -20.09 -8.03 -4.51
N PRO A 317 -21.40 -7.78 -4.64
CA PRO A 317 -21.98 -6.55 -4.13
C PRO A 317 -21.73 -6.37 -2.65
N THR A 318 -21.66 -5.11 -2.20
CA THR A 318 -21.55 -4.81 -0.76
C THR A 318 -22.68 -5.47 0.01
N ALA A 319 -22.34 -6.19 1.07
CA ALA A 319 -23.34 -6.85 1.90
C ALA A 319 -24.35 -5.82 2.47
N PRO A 320 -25.67 -6.11 2.44
CA PRO A 320 -26.69 -5.18 2.94
C PRO A 320 -26.46 -4.71 4.37
N ALA A 321 -25.94 -5.59 5.23
CA ALA A 321 -25.60 -5.23 6.61
C ALA A 321 -24.52 -4.13 6.70
N VAL A 322 -23.54 -4.14 5.80
CA VAL A 322 -22.50 -3.11 5.72
C VAL A 322 -23.11 -1.77 5.28
N VAL A 323 -24.02 -1.81 4.34
CA VAL A 323 -24.72 -0.59 3.86
C VAL A 323 -25.56 0.02 4.99
N GLU A 324 -26.32 -0.81 5.72
CA GLU A 324 -27.16 -0.35 6.82
C GLU A 324 -26.31 0.26 7.97
N MET A 325 -25.20 -0.38 8.33
CA MET A 325 -24.25 0.12 9.31
C MET A 325 -23.72 1.53 8.96
N VAL A 326 -23.35 1.75 7.71
CA VAL A 326 -22.85 3.06 7.26
C VAL A 326 -23.98 4.09 7.21
N LYS A 327 -25.19 3.67 6.82
CA LYS A 327 -26.39 4.52 6.84
C LYS A 327 -26.68 5.07 8.24
N GLU A 328 -26.78 4.21 9.24
CA GLU A 328 -27.01 4.60 10.65
C GLU A 328 -25.93 5.59 11.14
N TRP A 329 -24.67 5.33 10.75
CA TRP A 329 -23.56 6.20 11.08
C TRP A 329 -23.72 7.60 10.44
N ILE A 330 -24.09 7.67 9.15
CA ILE A 330 -24.33 8.93 8.41
C ILE A 330 -25.45 9.73 9.06
N GLU A 331 -26.58 9.09 9.36
CA GLU A 331 -27.75 9.73 9.99
C GLU A 331 -27.40 10.37 11.34
N GLY A 332 -26.51 9.74 12.11
CA GLY A 332 -26.05 10.24 13.40
C GLY A 332 -24.95 11.30 13.36
N ARG A 333 -24.37 11.61 12.17
CA ARG A 333 -23.15 12.45 12.10
C ARG A 333 -23.25 13.67 11.21
N PHE A 334 -24.04 13.64 10.13
CA PHE A 334 -24.03 14.70 9.11
C PHE A 334 -25.27 15.60 9.07
N GLY A 335 -26.00 15.70 10.18
CA GLY A 335 -27.10 16.66 10.30
C GLY A 335 -28.19 16.56 9.20
N GLY A 336 -28.27 15.42 8.51
CA GLY A 336 -29.19 15.20 7.42
C GLY A 336 -28.78 15.82 6.08
N ALA A 337 -27.56 16.34 5.93
CA ALA A 337 -27.06 16.90 4.65
C ALA A 337 -26.60 15.82 3.64
N VAL A 338 -26.42 14.57 4.10
CA VAL A 338 -26.10 13.43 3.24
C VAL A 338 -27.31 12.49 3.16
N GLU A 339 -27.66 12.03 1.96
CA GLU A 339 -28.72 11.04 1.75
C GLU A 339 -28.21 9.66 2.15
N ALA A 340 -28.75 9.11 3.23
CA ALA A 340 -28.28 7.85 3.80
C ALA A 340 -29.06 6.61 3.31
N ALA A 341 -30.08 6.75 2.44
CA ALA A 341 -30.94 5.63 2.03
C ALA A 341 -30.17 4.50 1.35
N ALA A 342 -29.24 4.84 0.46
CA ALA A 342 -28.35 3.89 -0.20
C ALA A 342 -27.14 4.60 -0.82
N PRO A 343 -25.98 3.92 -0.97
CA PRO A 343 -24.87 4.49 -1.71
C PRO A 343 -25.23 4.60 -3.21
N VAL A 344 -24.80 5.68 -3.85
CA VAL A 344 -24.97 5.89 -5.29
C VAL A 344 -23.96 5.07 -6.09
N VAL A 345 -22.74 4.93 -5.54
CA VAL A 345 -21.67 4.14 -6.14
C VAL A 345 -21.08 3.21 -5.07
N ALA A 346 -20.91 1.95 -5.42
CA ALA A 346 -20.16 0.98 -4.65
C ALA A 346 -19.04 0.40 -5.53
N GLN A 347 -17.80 0.54 -5.08
CA GLN A 347 -16.64 0.00 -5.79
C GLN A 347 -15.99 -1.11 -4.96
N SER A 348 -15.83 -2.30 -5.54
CA SER A 348 -15.09 -3.36 -4.91
C SER A 348 -13.60 -2.99 -4.88
N CYS A 349 -12.95 -3.22 -3.75
CA CYS A 349 -11.53 -3.02 -3.53
C CYS A 349 -10.94 -4.23 -2.78
N MET A 350 -9.66 -4.23 -2.50
CA MET A 350 -9.01 -5.34 -1.81
C MET A 350 -7.96 -4.83 -0.83
N TYR A 351 -7.95 -5.39 0.38
CA TYR A 351 -6.86 -5.23 1.34
C TYR A 351 -5.91 -6.43 1.30
N SER A 352 -4.70 -6.25 1.79
CA SER A 352 -3.71 -7.29 2.07
C SER A 352 -3.34 -7.16 3.53
N MET A 353 -4.05 -7.90 4.40
CA MET A 353 -3.94 -7.76 5.85
C MET A 353 -2.86 -8.67 6.42
N THR A 354 -2.07 -8.16 7.34
CA THR A 354 -1.27 -8.93 8.31
C THR A 354 -2.05 -9.04 9.62
N ALA A 355 -1.66 -9.98 10.48
CA ALA A 355 -2.36 -10.21 11.74
C ALA A 355 -2.23 -9.04 12.74
N ASP A 356 -1.15 -8.27 12.63
CA ASP A 356 -0.83 -7.10 13.45
C ASP A 356 -1.08 -5.77 12.73
N GLU A 357 -1.61 -5.82 11.50
CA GLU A 357 -1.83 -4.69 10.61
C GLU A 357 -0.56 -3.91 10.22
N ASP A 358 0.62 -4.34 10.68
CA ASP A 358 1.87 -3.75 10.28
C ASP A 358 2.35 -4.28 8.92
N PHE A 359 3.07 -3.43 8.20
CA PHE A 359 3.61 -3.77 6.88
C PHE A 359 4.60 -4.91 6.94
N VAL A 360 4.83 -5.55 5.81
CA VAL A 360 5.98 -6.43 5.58
C VAL A 360 6.96 -5.70 4.68
N VAL A 361 8.13 -5.35 5.21
CA VAL A 361 9.26 -4.77 4.47
C VAL A 361 10.52 -5.46 4.97
N ASP A 362 11.05 -6.40 4.19
CA ASP A 362 12.18 -7.23 4.61
C ASP A 362 12.89 -7.84 3.40
N PHE A 363 14.02 -8.47 3.64
CA PHE A 363 14.64 -9.39 2.70
C PHE A 363 13.99 -10.77 2.81
N VAL A 364 13.84 -11.46 1.68
CA VAL A 364 13.33 -12.84 1.68
C VAL A 364 14.24 -13.76 2.51
N GLY A 365 15.55 -13.52 2.45
CA GLY A 365 16.54 -14.34 3.20
C GLY A 365 16.71 -15.74 2.61
N GLY A 366 17.19 -16.69 3.42
CA GLY A 366 17.46 -18.05 2.97
C GLY A 366 18.40 -18.09 1.77
N GLU A 367 18.04 -18.88 0.77
CA GLU A 367 18.81 -18.99 -0.48
C GLU A 367 18.81 -17.70 -1.30
N MET A 368 17.78 -16.85 -1.17
CA MET A 368 17.68 -15.56 -1.83
C MET A 368 18.56 -14.48 -1.21
N GLY A 369 18.98 -14.67 0.05
CA GLY A 369 19.81 -13.71 0.77
C GLY A 369 19.23 -12.31 0.80
N LYS A 370 20.07 -11.32 0.51
CA LYS A 370 19.70 -9.90 0.34
C LYS A 370 19.46 -9.51 -1.13
N GLU A 371 19.34 -10.47 -2.03
CA GLU A 371 19.11 -10.19 -3.45
C GLU A 371 17.64 -10.01 -3.77
N VAL A 372 16.75 -10.48 -2.89
CA VAL A 372 15.31 -10.33 -3.03
C VAL A 372 14.72 -9.60 -1.83
N VAL A 373 14.07 -8.48 -2.07
CA VAL A 373 13.34 -7.65 -1.10
C VAL A 373 11.85 -7.85 -1.29
N VAL A 374 11.08 -7.86 -0.21
CA VAL A 374 9.60 -7.91 -0.24
C VAL A 374 8.99 -6.66 0.40
N GLY A 375 7.93 -6.16 -0.22
CA GLY A 375 7.08 -5.10 0.32
C GLY A 375 5.61 -5.45 0.14
N GLY A 376 4.89 -5.70 1.26
CA GLY A 376 3.49 -6.13 1.21
C GLY A 376 2.77 -6.05 2.55
N GLY A 377 1.58 -6.67 2.65
CA GLY A 377 0.81 -6.67 3.88
C GLY A 377 0.48 -5.25 4.36
N PHE A 378 0.08 -4.35 3.46
CA PHE A 378 -0.11 -2.94 3.78
C PHE A 378 -1.44 -2.62 4.47
N SER A 379 -2.19 -3.62 4.85
CA SER A 379 -3.30 -3.62 5.81
C SER A 379 -4.28 -2.45 5.66
N GLY A 380 -4.66 -2.11 4.41
CA GLY A 380 -5.62 -1.04 4.10
C GLY A 380 -5.11 0.40 4.25
N HIS A 381 -3.89 0.62 4.78
CA HIS A 381 -3.41 1.99 5.05
C HIS A 381 -2.06 2.36 4.40
N GLY A 382 -1.46 1.48 3.58
CA GLY A 382 -0.13 1.72 3.01
C GLY A 382 -0.07 2.75 1.89
N PHE A 383 -1.13 2.97 1.11
CA PHE A 383 -1.09 3.79 -0.10
C PHE A 383 -0.50 5.19 0.13
N LYS A 384 -0.88 5.85 1.22
CA LYS A 384 -0.40 7.18 1.60
C LYS A 384 1.12 7.24 1.82
N MET A 385 1.72 6.10 2.18
CA MET A 385 3.15 5.96 2.45
C MET A 385 3.94 5.40 1.25
N ALA A 386 3.31 5.22 0.09
CA ALA A 386 3.94 4.64 -1.08
C ALA A 386 5.24 5.35 -1.53
N PRO A 387 5.38 6.68 -1.49
CA PRO A 387 6.65 7.32 -1.84
C PRO A 387 7.80 6.96 -0.88
N ALA A 388 7.56 6.98 0.43
CA ALA A 388 8.55 6.62 1.44
C ALA A 388 8.88 5.12 1.39
N VAL A 389 7.86 4.25 1.32
CA VAL A 389 8.06 2.80 1.20
C VAL A 389 8.79 2.45 -0.10
N GLY A 390 8.42 3.06 -1.24
CA GLY A 390 9.10 2.85 -2.51
C GLY A 390 10.58 3.27 -2.46
N ARG A 391 10.89 4.37 -1.75
CA ARG A 391 12.27 4.79 -1.48
C ARG A 391 13.01 3.75 -0.63
N ILE A 392 12.40 3.28 0.47
CA ILE A 392 12.99 2.28 1.37
C ILE A 392 13.28 0.98 0.61
N LEU A 393 12.33 0.47 -0.17
CA LEU A 393 12.51 -0.75 -0.97
C LEU A 393 13.61 -0.59 -2.01
N ALA A 394 13.71 0.57 -2.66
CA ALA A 394 14.78 0.87 -3.60
C ALA A 394 16.15 0.91 -2.91
N GLU A 395 16.27 1.53 -1.75
CA GLU A 395 17.50 1.60 -0.95
C GLU A 395 17.93 0.20 -0.47
N MET A 396 17.01 -0.59 0.05
CA MET A 396 17.27 -1.98 0.44
C MET A 396 17.79 -2.80 -0.74
N ALA A 397 17.18 -2.69 -1.92
CA ALA A 397 17.62 -3.42 -3.11
C ALA A 397 19.00 -2.97 -3.58
N LEU A 398 19.28 -1.65 -3.60
CA LEU A 398 20.52 -1.08 -4.14
C LEU A 398 21.69 -1.15 -3.16
N ARG A 399 21.43 -0.97 -1.84
CA ARG A 399 22.47 -0.86 -0.81
C ARG A 399 22.54 -2.05 0.13
N GLY A 400 21.50 -2.91 0.16
CA GLY A 400 21.41 -4.04 1.10
C GLY A 400 20.93 -3.66 2.50
N GLU A 401 20.40 -2.44 2.68
CA GLU A 401 19.86 -1.93 3.94
C GLU A 401 18.85 -0.79 3.65
N ALA A 402 17.98 -0.51 4.60
CA ALA A 402 17.17 0.70 4.59
C ALA A 402 18.05 1.95 4.76
N GLY A 403 17.59 3.09 4.27
CA GLY A 403 18.31 4.36 4.39
C GLY A 403 18.54 4.78 5.84
N GLU A 404 19.49 5.68 6.05
CA GLU A 404 19.82 6.21 7.37
C GLU A 404 18.58 6.85 8.03
N GLY A 405 18.39 6.56 9.32
CA GLY A 405 17.25 7.05 10.11
C GLY A 405 15.92 6.32 9.87
N VAL A 406 15.88 5.29 9.02
CA VAL A 406 14.67 4.49 8.77
C VAL A 406 14.67 3.25 9.66
N ASP A 407 13.77 3.22 10.65
CA ASP A 407 13.56 2.05 11.50
C ASP A 407 12.52 1.11 10.89
N ILE A 408 12.97 0.01 10.31
CA ILE A 408 12.11 -1.04 9.73
C ILE A 408 11.92 -2.26 10.65
N LYS A 409 12.35 -2.20 11.91
CA LYS A 409 12.30 -3.34 12.86
C LYS A 409 10.89 -3.89 13.03
N HIS A 410 9.87 -3.02 12.97
CA HIS A 410 8.46 -3.41 13.12
C HIS A 410 7.92 -4.16 11.88
N PHE A 411 8.61 -4.11 10.73
CA PHE A 411 8.13 -4.62 9.46
C PHE A 411 8.79 -5.93 9.03
N GLY A 412 9.74 -6.46 9.81
CA GLY A 412 10.47 -7.67 9.48
C GLY A 412 9.61 -8.94 9.58
N LEU A 413 9.82 -9.87 8.65
CA LEU A 413 9.11 -11.17 8.61
C LEU A 413 9.34 -12.01 9.88
N ARG A 414 10.48 -11.84 10.53
CA ARG A 414 10.84 -12.58 11.75
C ARG A 414 9.91 -12.35 12.93
N ARG A 415 9.14 -11.25 12.95
CA ARG A 415 8.16 -10.96 14.00
C ARG A 415 7.05 -12.01 14.10
N PHE A 416 6.84 -12.76 13.01
CA PHE A 416 5.84 -13.85 12.97
C PHE A 416 6.42 -15.22 13.35
N LEU A 417 7.74 -15.35 13.57
CA LEU A 417 8.36 -16.62 13.98
C LEU A 417 8.00 -16.94 15.43
N GLY A 418 7.19 -18.00 15.62
CA GLY A 418 6.71 -18.40 16.95
C GLY A 418 5.63 -17.48 17.56
N ASN A 419 5.26 -16.42 16.86
CA ASN A 419 4.19 -15.50 17.24
C ASN A 419 3.32 -15.15 16.03
N PRO A 420 2.27 -15.92 15.71
CA PRO A 420 1.44 -15.70 14.54
C PRO A 420 0.67 -14.37 14.57
N LYS A 421 0.55 -13.73 15.74
CA LYS A 421 -0.10 -12.43 15.89
C LYS A 421 0.81 -11.24 15.52
N GLY A 422 2.13 -11.44 15.38
CA GLY A 422 3.08 -10.38 15.06
C GLY A 422 3.35 -9.41 16.21
N ASN A 423 3.41 -8.12 15.93
CA ASN A 423 3.64 -7.09 16.95
C ASN A 423 2.48 -7.00 17.94
N ILE A 424 2.80 -6.90 19.23
CA ILE A 424 1.80 -6.69 20.28
C ILE A 424 1.59 -5.19 20.43
N LYS A 425 0.35 -4.75 20.41
CA LYS A 425 -0.06 -3.36 20.57
C LYS A 425 -0.89 -3.19 21.85
N ASP A 426 -0.64 -2.12 22.58
CA ASP A 426 -1.34 -1.81 23.86
C ASP A 426 -2.69 -1.08 23.65
N PHE A 427 -3.08 -0.88 22.40
CA PHE A 427 -4.33 -0.24 22.02
C PHE A 427 -5.22 -1.22 21.25
N GLU A 428 -6.49 -0.87 21.11
CA GLU A 428 -7.50 -1.71 20.47
C GLU A 428 -7.24 -1.83 18.97
N ASP A 429 -7.45 -3.02 18.41
CA ASP A 429 -7.35 -3.26 16.99
C ASP A 429 -8.36 -2.39 16.24
N GLN A 430 -7.91 -1.77 15.15
CA GLN A 430 -8.73 -0.86 14.35
C GLN A 430 -9.64 -1.60 13.36
N VAL A 431 -9.46 -2.91 13.22
CA VAL A 431 -10.19 -3.73 12.26
C VAL A 431 -10.98 -4.79 13.01
N ASN A 432 -12.27 -4.55 13.15
CA ASN A 432 -13.20 -5.63 13.42
C ASN A 432 -13.46 -6.35 12.09
N PHE A 433 -12.87 -7.54 11.94
CA PHE A 433 -13.27 -8.44 10.89
C PHE A 433 -14.71 -8.88 11.18
N CYS A 434 -15.69 -8.25 10.54
CA CYS A 434 -17.05 -8.79 10.52
C CYS A 434 -16.97 -10.15 9.81
N CYS A 435 -17.01 -11.22 10.60
CA CYS A 435 -17.17 -12.59 10.12
C CYS A 435 -18.56 -12.82 9.55
#